data_b99bef224f86ced1def4ce32a4ef3c0c
#
_entry.id   b99bef224f86ced1def4ce32a4ef3c0c
#
_cell.length_a   1.000
_cell.length_b   1.000
_cell.length_c   1.000
_cell.angle_alpha   90.00
_cell.angle_beta   90.00
_cell.angle_gamma   90.00
#
_symmetry.space_group_name_H-M   'P 1'
#
loop_
_entity.id
_entity.type
_entity.pdbx_description
1 polymer ?
#
loop_
_entity_poly.entity_id
_entity_poly.type
_entity_poly.pdbx_seq_one_letter_code
_entity_poly.pdbx_strand_id
1 'polypeptide(L)'
;MSGRSKSVSVAELKKLVLKSIADGLTVEASLARVNRTLSAYERWRREDPVFAQRVDEVRGMRQRVGPLELSFPEFSERFLGMRVFPHMQNVVDLMEGRRPGWTPTGIVFEPGERDLAIVNMPPEHGKSVTLTINYVTFRIAMDPNIRVIIVSKTQAMARKFLYAVKTRLTHPKFQEMHAHYAPAGGFESSDASWTQDLIYVSGESRDSGEKDPTVQALGIRGHIYGARADLIIVDDAVDLTNAHEYEKQIDWLQAEVMSRLSASGMLLVVGTRLSGKDLYSELRDPSRYPEEDSPWTYLSMPAVLETADDPEDWVTLWPKTNHPDPTDKDAEPDEQGLFPKWNGPRLAKKRARVAPRTWAMVYMQQQVSDDAVFHPDAVRGAINGNRLAGIMPRGMANCRPDGMDGLLVVAGLDPAMAGHTAAVVIGLDPVTQRRYVLDVWNKPAMTPDGIRELIRDWTSKYGVIEWRVEKNAFQSMLTQDREVREYLAGAGAILREHFTGANKHDVDFGVASMTTLFGGWQDKRQLIELPSTHVSEATKALVEQLVTWHPAAPKTQKTDAVMALWFAELACRDRVAAMTNFTRSHVNNPFATRYDRSTQATVDLNDFERDRMFVTL
;
A
#
# COMPACT_ATOMS: atom_id res chain seq x y z
N MET A 1 64.90 -6.97 38.32
CA MET A 1 64.31 -5.78 38.98
C MET A 1 62.79 -5.90 38.84
N SER A 2 62.08 -6.34 39.89
CA SER A 2 60.62 -6.51 39.88
C SER A 2 59.96 -5.18 40.24
N GLY A 3 59.30 -4.55 39.25
CA GLY A 3 58.49 -3.37 39.46
C GLY A 3 57.25 -3.72 40.28
N ARG A 4 57.21 -3.39 41.56
CA ARG A 4 56.02 -3.41 42.38
C ARG A 4 54.97 -2.45 41.79
N SER A 5 53.93 -2.97 41.18
CA SER A 5 52.71 -2.24 40.89
C SER A 5 52.18 -1.62 42.21
N LYS A 6 52.13 -0.28 42.29
CA LYS A 6 51.50 0.43 43.40
C LYS A 6 50.01 0.03 43.42
N SER A 7 49.60 -0.72 44.44
CA SER A 7 48.18 -1.01 44.65
C SER A 7 47.46 0.32 44.98
N VAL A 8 46.50 0.69 44.12
CA VAL A 8 45.66 1.87 44.32
C VAL A 8 44.90 1.69 45.65
N SER A 9 45.00 2.68 46.54
CA SER A 9 44.33 2.61 47.83
C SER A 9 42.78 2.62 47.70
N VAL A 10 42.08 2.03 48.66
CA VAL A 10 40.60 2.05 48.69
C VAL A 10 40.05 3.48 48.70
N ALA A 11 40.79 4.43 49.34
CA ALA A 11 40.40 5.83 49.36
C ALA A 11 40.48 6.48 47.96
N GLU A 12 41.53 6.12 47.16
CA GLU A 12 41.64 6.58 45.78
C GLU A 12 40.58 5.93 44.86
N LEU A 13 40.24 4.67 45.06
CA LEU A 13 39.14 4.02 44.33
C LEU A 13 37.80 4.70 44.62
N LYS A 14 37.50 5.02 45.87
CA LYS A 14 36.32 5.76 46.29
C LYS A 14 36.24 7.15 45.63
N LYS A 15 37.41 7.89 45.55
CA LYS A 15 37.48 9.18 44.84
C LYS A 15 37.20 9.04 43.35
N LEU A 16 37.76 8.02 42.69
CA LEU A 16 37.52 7.76 41.27
C LEU A 16 36.05 7.40 40.98
N VAL A 17 35.43 6.62 41.87
CA VAL A 17 33.98 6.29 41.74
C VAL A 17 33.15 7.55 41.93
N LEU A 18 33.42 8.38 42.97
CA LEU A 18 32.71 9.65 43.17
C LEU A 18 32.88 10.59 41.99
N LYS A 19 34.09 10.71 41.44
CA LYS A 19 34.32 11.50 40.23
C LYS A 19 33.53 10.97 39.03
N SER A 20 33.56 9.67 38.81
CA SER A 20 32.83 9.03 37.70
C SER A 20 31.31 9.22 37.83
N ILE A 21 30.75 9.17 39.05
CA ILE A 21 29.35 9.48 39.33
C ILE A 21 29.08 10.98 39.13
N ALA A 22 29.98 11.88 39.53
CA ALA A 22 29.89 13.31 39.26
C ALA A 22 29.92 13.62 37.75
N ASP A 23 30.75 12.89 36.99
CA ASP A 23 30.86 12.98 35.53
C ASP A 23 29.66 12.31 34.80
N GLY A 24 28.65 11.85 35.52
CA GLY A 24 27.38 11.35 34.92
C GLY A 24 27.30 9.86 34.71
N LEU A 25 28.28 9.04 35.08
CA LEU A 25 28.19 7.59 34.96
C LEU A 25 27.28 6.96 36.03
N THR A 26 26.66 5.83 35.68
CA THR A 26 25.95 4.98 36.66
C THR A 26 26.93 4.43 37.70
N VAL A 27 26.40 3.99 38.83
CA VAL A 27 27.23 3.37 39.89
C VAL A 27 27.94 2.14 39.35
N GLU A 28 27.24 1.27 38.59
CA GLU A 28 27.78 0.07 37.99
C GLU A 28 28.93 0.42 36.99
N ALA A 29 28.69 1.38 36.10
CA ALA A 29 29.71 1.84 35.14
C ALA A 29 30.91 2.45 35.84
N SER A 30 30.68 3.20 36.94
CA SER A 30 31.73 3.77 37.76
C SER A 30 32.55 2.71 38.49
N LEU A 31 31.90 1.68 38.99
CA LEU A 31 32.53 0.54 39.63
C LEU A 31 33.30 -0.36 38.66
N ALA A 32 32.76 -0.56 37.44
CA ALA A 32 33.46 -1.29 36.36
C ALA A 32 34.80 -0.64 36.02
N ARG A 33 34.87 0.69 35.98
CA ARG A 33 36.13 1.44 35.73
C ARG A 33 37.22 1.18 36.76
N VAL A 34 36.83 0.88 37.98
CA VAL A 34 37.78 0.62 39.08
C VAL A 34 37.84 -0.88 39.45
N ASN A 35 37.24 -1.73 38.62
CA ASN A 35 37.17 -3.19 38.79
C ASN A 35 36.66 -3.61 40.19
N ARG A 36 35.51 -3.03 40.57
CA ARG A 36 34.80 -3.34 41.85
C ARG A 36 33.36 -3.71 41.59
N THR A 37 32.81 -4.48 42.53
CA THR A 37 31.40 -4.98 42.49
C THR A 37 30.49 -4.04 43.27
N LEU A 38 29.18 -4.16 43.00
CA LEU A 38 28.12 -3.45 43.74
C LEU A 38 28.19 -3.75 45.24
N SER A 39 28.44 -5.00 45.61
CA SER A 39 28.63 -5.41 47.02
C SER A 39 29.79 -4.69 47.73
N ALA A 40 30.87 -4.39 46.99
CA ALA A 40 31.98 -3.57 47.52
C ALA A 40 31.54 -2.12 47.75
N TYR A 41 30.74 -1.57 46.88
CA TYR A 41 30.19 -0.22 46.99
C TYR A 41 29.21 -0.09 48.17
N GLU A 42 28.28 -1.03 48.32
CA GLU A 42 27.34 -1.09 49.45
C GLU A 42 28.09 -1.19 50.78
N ARG A 43 29.16 -2.03 50.82
CA ARG A 43 30.02 -2.11 51.99
C ARG A 43 30.70 -0.76 52.26
N TRP A 44 31.24 -0.06 51.25
CA TRP A 44 31.85 1.26 51.41
C TRP A 44 30.87 2.30 51.94
N ARG A 45 29.63 2.29 51.46
CA ARG A 45 28.58 3.20 51.97
C ARG A 45 28.23 2.93 53.44
N ARG A 46 28.23 1.68 53.86
CA ARG A 46 27.92 1.26 55.22
C ARG A 46 29.05 1.56 56.18
N GLU A 47 30.30 1.36 55.75
CA GLU A 47 31.51 1.51 56.59
C GLU A 47 32.04 2.95 56.61
N ASP A 48 31.67 3.78 55.64
CA ASP A 48 32.18 5.16 55.48
C ASP A 48 30.99 6.14 55.26
N PRO A 49 30.46 6.70 56.38
CA PRO A 49 29.35 7.67 56.30
C PRO A 49 29.67 8.91 55.52
N VAL A 50 30.96 9.36 55.49
CA VAL A 50 31.40 10.55 54.72
C VAL A 50 31.36 10.22 53.21
N PHE A 51 31.77 9.03 52.82
CA PHE A 51 31.62 8.57 51.44
C PHE A 51 30.18 8.47 51.03
N ALA A 52 29.32 7.88 51.89
CA ALA A 52 27.89 7.76 51.65
C ALA A 52 27.25 9.14 51.44
N GLN A 53 27.49 10.09 52.35
CA GLN A 53 27.01 11.46 52.25
C GLN A 53 27.49 12.17 50.99
N ARG A 54 28.77 12.03 50.61
CA ARG A 54 29.29 12.60 49.37
C ARG A 54 28.69 11.98 48.10
N VAL A 55 28.41 10.67 48.11
CA VAL A 55 27.68 10.03 47.03
C VAL A 55 26.28 10.63 46.90
N ASP A 56 25.59 10.79 48.03
CA ASP A 56 24.26 11.32 48.06
C ASP A 56 24.23 12.81 47.68
N GLU A 57 25.24 13.60 48.10
CA GLU A 57 25.46 14.99 47.68
C GLU A 57 25.72 15.05 46.15
N VAL A 58 26.62 14.24 45.61
CA VAL A 58 26.91 14.19 44.17
C VAL A 58 25.71 13.72 43.36
N ARG A 59 24.93 12.79 43.88
CA ARG A 59 23.66 12.38 43.30
C ARG A 59 22.57 13.46 43.43
N GLY A 60 22.54 14.19 44.57
CA GLY A 60 21.63 15.30 44.79
C GLY A 60 22.04 16.60 44.08
N MET A 61 23.36 16.83 43.86
CA MET A 61 23.94 17.92 43.08
C MET A 61 23.84 17.77 41.56
N ARG A 62 23.34 16.67 41.04
CA ARG A 62 22.75 16.73 39.72
C ARG A 62 21.68 17.78 39.81
N GLN A 63 21.98 19.03 39.42
CA GLN A 63 20.99 20.04 39.18
C GLN A 63 19.86 19.36 38.41
N ARG A 64 18.74 19.09 39.06
CA ARG A 64 17.51 18.73 38.35
C ARG A 64 17.24 19.98 37.50
N VAL A 65 17.64 19.93 36.26
CA VAL A 65 17.13 20.85 35.26
C VAL A 65 15.68 20.45 35.20
N GLY A 66 14.77 21.29 35.67
CA GLY A 66 13.35 20.96 35.76
C GLY A 66 12.81 20.47 34.38
N PRO A 67 11.70 19.75 34.35
CA PRO A 67 11.09 19.30 33.11
C PRO A 67 10.87 20.50 32.19
N LEU A 68 11.26 20.34 30.92
CA LEU A 68 10.99 21.32 29.87
C LEU A 68 9.59 21.04 29.31
N GLU A 69 8.83 22.09 29.10
CA GLU A 69 7.56 22.01 28.35
C GLU A 69 7.89 22.02 26.86
N LEU A 70 8.02 20.85 26.27
CA LEU A 70 8.32 20.66 24.85
C LEU A 70 7.19 19.92 24.14
N SER A 71 6.94 20.30 22.91
CA SER A 71 6.16 19.48 22.01
C SER A 71 6.90 18.19 21.65
N PHE A 72 6.19 17.17 21.15
CA PHE A 72 6.83 15.92 20.75
C PHE A 72 7.91 16.10 19.66
N PRO A 73 7.73 16.92 18.60
CA PRO A 73 8.78 17.18 17.63
C PRO A 73 10.06 17.75 18.25
N GLU A 74 9.92 18.76 19.13
CA GLU A 74 11.06 19.39 19.82
C GLU A 74 11.79 18.39 20.74
N PHE A 75 11.02 17.60 21.49
CA PHE A 75 11.56 16.54 22.33
C PHE A 75 12.31 15.48 21.52
N SER A 76 11.70 15.02 20.42
CA SER A 76 12.27 13.97 19.57
C SER A 76 13.55 14.43 18.88
N GLU A 77 13.57 15.65 18.37
CA GLU A 77 14.76 16.20 17.70
C GLU A 77 15.89 16.44 18.72
N ARG A 78 15.58 17.07 19.86
CA ARG A 78 16.56 17.42 20.87
C ARG A 78 17.16 16.21 21.58
N PHE A 79 16.32 15.31 22.09
CA PHE A 79 16.78 14.24 22.97
C PHE A 79 16.96 12.89 22.28
N LEU A 80 16.19 12.61 21.21
CA LEU A 80 16.26 11.35 20.52
C LEU A 80 17.02 11.44 19.19
N GLY A 81 17.35 12.68 18.74
CA GLY A 81 18.03 12.95 17.48
C GLY A 81 17.19 12.65 16.23
N MET A 82 15.86 12.52 16.39
CA MET A 82 14.95 12.12 15.32
C MET A 82 13.99 13.26 14.98
N ARG A 83 14.10 13.79 13.77
CA ARG A 83 13.16 14.79 13.26
C ARG A 83 11.81 14.16 12.97
N VAL A 84 10.73 14.81 13.36
CA VAL A 84 9.37 14.42 13.04
C VAL A 84 8.98 15.08 11.72
N PHE A 85 8.73 14.27 10.69
CA PHE A 85 8.35 14.75 9.36
C PHE A 85 6.83 14.93 9.25
N PRO A 86 6.31 15.70 8.27
CA PRO A 86 4.90 16.10 8.20
C PRO A 86 3.90 14.94 8.27
N HIS A 87 4.19 13.82 7.61
CA HIS A 87 3.33 12.64 7.63
C HIS A 87 3.24 12.01 9.04
N MET A 88 4.34 12.03 9.81
CA MET A 88 4.33 11.57 11.21
C MET A 88 3.68 12.59 12.14
N GLN A 89 3.85 13.88 11.86
CA GLN A 89 3.18 14.93 12.61
C GLN A 89 1.65 14.80 12.52
N ASN A 90 1.12 14.46 11.34
CA ASN A 90 -0.31 14.18 11.17
C ASN A 90 -0.82 13.09 12.12
N VAL A 91 -0.05 12.02 12.32
CA VAL A 91 -0.45 10.95 13.25
C VAL A 91 -0.35 11.42 14.71
N VAL A 92 0.69 12.17 15.04
CA VAL A 92 0.84 12.77 16.38
C VAL A 92 -0.32 13.73 16.67
N ASP A 93 -0.71 14.54 15.68
CA ASP A 93 -1.87 15.44 15.83
C ASP A 93 -3.15 14.65 16.16
N LEU A 94 -3.39 13.52 15.47
CA LEU A 94 -4.53 12.64 15.82
C LEU A 94 -4.41 12.09 17.25
N MET A 95 -3.22 11.62 17.65
CA MET A 95 -2.99 11.07 18.99
C MET A 95 -3.18 12.12 20.10
N GLU A 96 -3.05 13.39 19.77
CA GLU A 96 -3.27 14.53 20.67
C GLU A 96 -4.65 15.18 20.47
N GLY A 97 -5.56 14.52 19.73
CA GLY A 97 -6.94 14.97 19.50
C GLY A 97 -7.05 16.17 18.56
N ARG A 98 -6.02 16.45 17.77
CA ARG A 98 -6.00 17.53 16.77
C ARG A 98 -6.26 16.97 15.35
N ARG A 99 -6.72 17.81 14.46
CA ARG A 99 -6.81 17.45 13.03
C ARG A 99 -5.42 17.47 12.38
N PRO A 100 -5.15 16.56 11.42
CA PRO A 100 -3.92 16.61 10.63
C PRO A 100 -3.73 17.96 9.97
N GLY A 101 -2.56 18.56 10.16
CA GLY A 101 -2.23 19.88 9.59
C GLY A 101 -1.69 19.84 8.16
N TRP A 102 -1.29 18.67 7.68
CA TRP A 102 -0.69 18.49 6.36
C TRP A 102 -1.42 17.40 5.57
N THR A 103 -2.33 17.80 4.69
CA THR A 103 -3.19 16.90 3.91
C THR A 103 -3.15 17.26 2.42
N PRO A 104 -1.99 17.10 1.74
CA PRO A 104 -1.92 17.27 0.30
C PRO A 104 -2.80 16.26 -0.44
N THR A 105 -3.02 16.50 -1.74
CA THR A 105 -3.71 15.59 -2.64
C THR A 105 -3.14 14.16 -2.50
N GLY A 106 -4.02 13.16 -2.43
CA GLY A 106 -3.64 11.75 -2.24
C GLY A 106 -3.71 11.27 -0.80
N ILE A 107 -3.67 12.15 0.21
CA ILE A 107 -3.95 11.78 1.60
C ILE A 107 -5.47 11.79 1.82
N VAL A 108 -5.98 10.72 2.40
CA VAL A 108 -7.40 10.60 2.77
C VAL A 108 -7.53 10.80 4.26
N PHE A 109 -8.39 11.74 4.66
CA PHE A 109 -8.74 11.99 6.04
C PHE A 109 -10.27 11.98 6.19
N GLU A 110 -10.76 11.09 7.04
CA GLU A 110 -12.18 10.95 7.40
C GLU A 110 -12.30 11.21 8.91
N PRO A 111 -13.00 12.24 9.34
CA PRO A 111 -13.16 12.54 10.77
C PRO A 111 -14.11 11.55 11.45
N GLY A 112 -13.80 11.17 12.67
CA GLY A 112 -14.61 10.36 13.58
C GLY A 112 -14.44 10.85 15.01
N GLU A 113 -14.54 9.97 15.98
CA GLU A 113 -14.28 10.26 17.39
C GLU A 113 -12.79 10.55 17.63
N ARG A 114 -12.50 11.37 18.65
CA ARG A 114 -11.13 11.83 18.90
C ARG A 114 -10.22 10.79 19.55
N ASP A 115 -10.81 9.82 20.19
CA ASP A 115 -10.13 8.77 20.96
C ASP A 115 -9.91 7.47 20.17
N LEU A 116 -10.48 7.39 18.95
CA LEU A 116 -10.37 6.23 18.08
C LEU A 116 -9.77 6.62 16.72
N ALA A 117 -8.57 6.16 16.41
CA ALA A 117 -7.93 6.43 15.13
C ALA A 117 -7.40 5.19 14.43
N ILE A 118 -7.63 5.12 13.12
CA ILE A 118 -7.02 4.17 12.20
C ILE A 118 -6.08 4.93 11.27
N VAL A 119 -4.84 4.47 11.18
CA VAL A 119 -3.84 5.05 10.28
C VAL A 119 -3.26 3.98 9.37
N ASN A 120 -3.45 4.15 8.08
CA ASN A 120 -2.81 3.30 7.07
C ASN A 120 -1.69 4.05 6.35
N MET A 121 -0.52 3.44 6.31
CA MET A 121 0.65 4.00 5.63
C MET A 121 1.61 2.90 5.18
N PRO A 122 2.48 3.18 4.19
CA PRO A 122 3.38 2.20 3.62
C PRO A 122 4.37 1.63 4.65
N PRO A 123 4.93 0.43 4.39
CA PRO A 123 6.02 -0.10 5.20
C PRO A 123 7.24 0.81 5.15
N GLU A 124 8.07 0.73 6.19
CA GLU A 124 9.34 1.49 6.32
C GLU A 124 9.20 3.02 6.29
N HIS A 125 8.01 3.55 6.57
CA HIS A 125 7.76 5.00 6.67
C HIS A 125 7.79 5.53 8.12
N GLY A 126 8.48 4.86 9.03
CA GLY A 126 8.77 5.36 10.37
C GLY A 126 7.70 5.10 11.44
N LYS A 127 6.60 4.38 11.13
CA LYS A 127 5.48 4.10 12.05
C LYS A 127 5.93 3.73 13.46
N SER A 128 6.52 2.55 13.58
CA SER A 128 6.85 1.97 14.88
C SER A 128 7.91 2.77 15.65
N VAL A 129 8.93 3.28 14.94
CA VAL A 129 9.99 4.06 15.60
C VAL A 129 9.45 5.38 16.15
N THR A 130 8.64 6.08 15.37
CA THR A 130 8.13 7.40 15.78
C THR A 130 6.99 7.28 16.78
N LEU A 131 6.00 6.42 16.53
CA LEU A 131 4.77 6.34 17.32
C LEU A 131 4.92 5.41 18.52
N THR A 132 5.28 4.15 18.27
CA THR A 132 5.26 3.11 19.30
C THR A 132 6.46 3.20 20.24
N ILE A 133 7.59 3.75 19.77
CA ILE A 133 8.80 3.84 20.58
C ILE A 133 9.04 5.27 21.08
N ASN A 134 9.23 6.23 20.17
CA ASN A 134 9.65 7.58 20.54
C ASN A 134 8.52 8.39 21.20
N TYR A 135 7.29 8.32 20.66
CA TYR A 135 6.15 9.00 21.26
C TYR A 135 5.77 8.41 22.61
N VAL A 136 5.81 7.09 22.77
CA VAL A 136 5.60 6.46 24.08
C VAL A 136 6.66 6.90 25.09
N THR A 137 7.95 6.97 24.68
CA THR A 137 9.03 7.50 25.52
C THR A 137 8.77 8.94 25.94
N PHE A 138 8.34 9.80 25.00
CA PHE A 138 7.95 11.18 25.28
C PHE A 138 6.81 11.26 26.30
N ARG A 139 5.74 10.49 26.09
CA ARG A 139 4.59 10.51 26.99
C ARG A 139 4.96 10.07 28.41
N ILE A 140 5.84 9.08 28.56
CA ILE A 140 6.37 8.64 29.87
C ILE A 140 7.23 9.74 30.50
N ALA A 141 8.04 10.46 29.72
CA ALA A 141 8.85 11.56 30.22
C ALA A 141 7.99 12.73 30.71
N MET A 142 6.91 13.06 29.99
CA MET A 142 5.98 14.13 30.37
C MET A 142 5.07 13.74 31.54
N ASP A 143 4.61 12.50 31.57
CA ASP A 143 3.72 11.99 32.62
C ASP A 143 4.12 10.56 33.01
N PRO A 144 4.83 10.40 34.13
CA PRO A 144 5.19 9.07 34.64
C PRO A 144 3.99 8.20 35.06
N ASN A 145 2.81 8.81 35.27
CA ASN A 145 1.61 8.08 35.64
C ASN A 145 0.86 7.49 34.46
N ILE A 146 1.26 7.82 33.22
CA ILE A 146 0.63 7.29 32.01
C ILE A 146 0.65 5.76 31.99
N ARG A 147 -0.43 5.17 31.50
CA ARG A 147 -0.60 3.74 31.29
C ARG A 147 -0.71 3.47 29.80
N VAL A 148 0.25 2.72 29.28
CA VAL A 148 0.37 2.44 27.84
C VAL A 148 0.25 0.95 27.57
N ILE A 149 -0.57 0.57 26.61
CA ILE A 149 -0.60 -0.80 26.07
C ILE A 149 -0.07 -0.75 24.64
N ILE A 150 0.97 -1.56 24.36
CA ILE A 150 1.52 -1.77 23.03
C ILE A 150 1.10 -3.13 22.54
N VAL A 151 0.37 -3.17 21.43
CA VAL A 151 -0.05 -4.41 20.77
C VAL A 151 0.65 -4.55 19.44
N SER A 152 1.13 -5.74 19.11
CA SER A 152 1.63 -6.07 17.78
C SER A 152 1.16 -7.47 17.36
N LYS A 153 1.50 -7.91 16.14
CA LYS A 153 1.12 -9.23 15.63
C LYS A 153 1.44 -10.37 16.60
N THR A 154 2.61 -10.33 17.22
CA THR A 154 3.06 -11.35 18.17
C THR A 154 3.60 -10.73 19.45
N GLN A 155 3.54 -11.48 20.54
CA GLN A 155 4.16 -11.10 21.81
C GLN A 155 5.64 -10.76 21.67
N ALA A 156 6.37 -11.52 20.84
CA ALA A 156 7.80 -11.29 20.59
C ALA A 156 8.07 -9.96 19.89
N MET A 157 7.18 -9.51 18.99
CA MET A 157 7.29 -8.19 18.34
C MET A 157 6.97 -7.07 19.32
N ALA A 158 5.90 -7.18 20.09
CA ALA A 158 5.56 -6.19 21.11
C ALA A 158 6.69 -6.03 22.15
N ARG A 159 7.33 -7.13 22.57
CA ARG A 159 8.52 -7.12 23.44
C ARG A 159 9.69 -6.33 22.85
N LYS A 160 9.91 -6.38 21.52
CA LYS A 160 10.97 -5.60 20.86
C LYS A 160 10.70 -4.11 20.96
N PHE A 161 9.44 -3.68 20.83
CA PHE A 161 9.08 -2.27 21.02
C PHE A 161 9.30 -1.83 22.47
N LEU A 162 8.84 -2.62 23.42
CA LEU A 162 9.06 -2.34 24.83
C LEU A 162 10.56 -2.30 25.19
N TYR A 163 11.37 -3.21 24.64
CA TYR A 163 12.83 -3.19 24.81
C TYR A 163 13.44 -1.87 24.27
N ALA A 164 12.96 -1.37 23.13
CA ALA A 164 13.44 -0.12 22.57
C ALA A 164 13.01 1.08 23.42
N VAL A 165 11.80 1.10 23.99
CA VAL A 165 11.37 2.12 24.97
C VAL A 165 12.25 2.06 26.23
N LYS A 166 12.47 0.88 26.80
CA LYS A 166 13.38 0.68 27.96
C LYS A 166 14.77 1.23 27.68
N THR A 167 15.32 0.94 26.48
CA THR A 167 16.62 1.45 26.07
C THR A 167 16.67 2.98 26.07
N ARG A 168 15.62 3.67 25.64
CA ARG A 168 15.57 5.13 25.69
C ARG A 168 15.52 5.66 27.12
N LEU A 169 14.82 4.98 27.99
CA LEU A 169 14.66 5.36 29.38
C LEU A 169 15.91 5.09 30.25
N THR A 170 16.84 4.21 29.80
CA THR A 170 17.96 3.78 30.67
C THR A 170 19.34 3.97 30.05
N HIS A 171 19.46 4.01 28.70
CA HIS A 171 20.76 4.02 28.05
C HIS A 171 21.45 5.39 28.18
N PRO A 172 22.75 5.46 28.53
CA PRO A 172 23.52 6.70 28.71
C PRO A 172 23.52 7.67 27.53
N LYS A 173 23.27 7.19 26.31
CA LYS A 173 23.11 8.04 25.12
C LYS A 173 22.02 9.11 25.33
N PHE A 174 21.01 8.84 26.13
CA PHE A 174 19.87 9.71 26.38
C PHE A 174 19.99 10.46 27.74
N GLN A 175 21.22 10.60 28.25
CA GLN A 175 21.46 11.21 29.57
C GLN A 175 20.94 12.67 29.69
N GLU A 176 20.92 13.44 28.60
CA GLU A 176 20.35 14.78 28.60
C GLU A 176 18.83 14.72 28.88
N MET A 177 18.10 13.84 28.20
CA MET A 177 16.68 13.60 28.50
C MET A 177 16.49 13.14 29.96
N HIS A 178 17.33 12.22 30.44
CA HIS A 178 17.24 11.72 31.80
C HIS A 178 17.51 12.84 32.84
N ALA A 179 18.37 13.81 32.54
CA ALA A 179 18.64 14.93 33.44
C ALA A 179 17.41 15.83 33.65
N HIS A 180 16.53 15.93 32.64
CA HIS A 180 15.32 16.73 32.72
C HIS A 180 14.11 15.98 33.31
N TYR A 181 13.96 14.69 32.99
CA TYR A 181 12.70 13.97 33.22
C TYR A 181 12.82 12.75 34.13
N ALA A 182 14.02 12.16 34.28
CA ALA A 182 14.14 10.99 35.12
C ALA A 182 14.02 11.35 36.61
N PRO A 183 13.39 10.48 37.43
CA PRO A 183 13.42 10.61 38.88
C PRO A 183 14.86 10.46 39.41
N ALA A 184 15.10 10.80 40.68
CA ALA A 184 16.43 10.79 41.31
C ALA A 184 17.18 9.45 41.19
N GLY A 185 16.46 8.35 41.17
CA GLY A 185 16.98 6.96 40.98
C GLY A 185 17.10 6.49 39.54
N GLY A 186 16.67 7.30 38.55
CA GLY A 186 16.46 6.88 37.15
C GLY A 186 15.04 6.36 36.92
N PHE A 187 14.69 6.07 35.66
CA PHE A 187 13.37 5.51 35.35
C PHE A 187 13.19 4.05 35.81
N GLU A 188 14.26 3.26 35.78
CA GLU A 188 14.30 1.88 36.29
C GLU A 188 14.57 1.88 37.79
N SER A 189 13.70 1.22 38.58
CA SER A 189 13.89 1.03 40.00
C SER A 189 14.05 -0.45 40.31
N SER A 190 14.90 -0.79 41.30
CA SER A 190 15.04 -2.16 41.82
C SER A 190 13.78 -2.69 42.47
N ASP A 191 12.90 -1.79 42.89
CA ASP A 191 11.70 -2.13 43.67
C ASP A 191 10.45 -2.27 42.76
N ALA A 192 10.55 -1.89 41.47
CA ALA A 192 9.48 -1.97 40.51
C ALA A 192 9.74 -3.05 39.45
N SER A 193 8.66 -3.64 38.92
CA SER A 193 8.77 -4.65 37.88
C SER A 193 9.28 -4.05 36.57
N TRP A 194 10.36 -4.63 36.02
CA TRP A 194 11.01 -4.19 34.78
C TRP A 194 11.28 -5.39 33.86
N THR A 195 10.17 -6.06 33.46
CA THR A 195 10.21 -7.33 32.73
C THR A 195 10.24 -7.14 31.20
N GLN A 196 10.18 -8.23 30.46
CA GLN A 196 10.06 -8.20 29.00
C GLN A 196 8.64 -7.86 28.52
N ASP A 197 7.64 -8.06 29.38
CA ASP A 197 6.22 -7.90 29.02
C ASP A 197 5.61 -6.61 29.58
N LEU A 198 6.14 -6.13 30.71
CA LEU A 198 5.64 -4.92 31.35
C LEU A 198 6.72 -4.20 32.16
N ILE A 199 6.55 -2.88 32.27
CA ILE A 199 7.40 -2.03 33.10
C ILE A 199 6.57 -1.11 33.97
N TYR A 200 7.11 -0.86 35.18
CA TYR A 200 6.71 0.24 36.05
C TYR A 200 7.89 1.20 36.17
N VAL A 201 7.71 2.47 35.88
CA VAL A 201 8.75 3.47 36.15
C VAL A 201 8.91 3.68 37.64
N SER A 202 10.03 4.28 38.05
CA SER A 202 10.39 4.47 39.47
C SER A 202 9.24 5.09 40.29
N GLY A 203 8.97 4.51 41.45
CA GLY A 203 7.91 4.94 42.37
C GLY A 203 8.04 6.36 42.92
N GLU A 204 9.23 6.99 42.83
CA GLU A 204 9.43 8.39 43.22
C GLU A 204 8.70 9.40 42.31
N SER A 205 8.44 9.01 41.06
CA SER A 205 7.75 9.86 40.08
C SER A 205 6.33 9.41 39.77
N ARG A 206 5.89 8.30 40.36
CA ARG A 206 4.58 7.71 40.10
C ARG A 206 3.70 7.75 41.36
N ASP A 207 2.40 7.96 41.15
CA ASP A 207 1.44 7.90 42.24
C ASP A 207 1.49 6.51 42.90
N SER A 208 1.66 6.47 44.23
CA SER A 208 1.73 5.22 45.00
C SER A 208 0.44 4.39 44.97
N GLY A 209 -0.68 4.99 44.58
CA GLY A 209 -1.98 4.33 44.39
C GLY A 209 -2.18 3.68 43.04
N GLU A 210 -1.31 3.98 42.06
CA GLU A 210 -1.44 3.44 40.70
C GLU A 210 -0.90 1.99 40.63
N LYS A 211 -1.80 1.05 40.38
CA LYS A 211 -1.51 -0.39 40.34
C LYS A 211 -1.19 -0.92 38.94
N ASP A 212 -1.60 -0.16 37.87
CA ASP A 212 -1.45 -0.59 36.50
C ASP A 212 -0.06 -0.27 35.96
N PRO A 213 0.55 -1.06 35.05
CA PRO A 213 1.91 -0.83 34.57
C PRO A 213 1.99 0.46 33.75
N THR A 214 3.19 1.07 33.72
CA THR A 214 3.48 2.21 32.86
C THR A 214 3.40 1.79 31.38
N VAL A 215 3.97 0.63 31.04
CA VAL A 215 3.82 0.03 29.68
C VAL A 215 3.61 -1.47 29.81
N GLN A 216 2.65 -1.99 29.06
CA GLN A 216 2.43 -3.41 28.84
C GLN A 216 2.53 -3.74 27.35
N ALA A 217 3.26 -4.80 27.00
CA ALA A 217 3.45 -5.28 25.64
C ALA A 217 2.69 -6.59 25.41
N LEU A 218 1.87 -6.66 24.35
CA LEU A 218 0.98 -7.78 24.06
C LEU A 218 1.03 -8.17 22.58
N GLY A 219 0.87 -9.46 22.30
CA GLY A 219 0.48 -9.92 20.97
C GLY A 219 -1.02 -9.73 20.74
N ILE A 220 -1.45 -9.59 19.48
CA ILE A 220 -2.88 -9.52 19.14
C ILE A 220 -3.61 -10.75 19.70
N ARG A 221 -4.79 -10.54 20.27
CA ARG A 221 -5.57 -11.55 21.04
C ARG A 221 -4.87 -12.04 22.31
N GLY A 222 -3.83 -11.35 22.76
CA GLY A 222 -3.22 -11.61 24.07
C GLY A 222 -4.15 -11.19 25.22
N HIS A 223 -4.01 -11.85 26.38
CA HIS A 223 -4.80 -11.49 27.56
C HIS A 223 -4.31 -10.17 28.17
N ILE A 224 -5.21 -9.21 28.32
CA ILE A 224 -4.93 -7.97 29.05
C ILE A 224 -5.17 -8.22 30.54
N TYR A 225 -4.12 -8.20 31.33
CA TYR A 225 -4.19 -8.42 32.77
C TYR A 225 -4.83 -7.22 33.50
N GLY A 226 -6.17 -7.07 33.40
CA GLY A 226 -6.96 -6.15 34.24
C GLY A 226 -6.55 -4.68 34.22
N ALA A 227 -5.55 -4.28 33.42
CA ALA A 227 -4.98 -2.95 33.40
C ALA A 227 -5.87 -1.95 32.63
N ARG A 228 -5.97 -0.74 33.14
CA ARG A 228 -6.51 0.42 32.38
C ARG A 228 -5.39 1.03 31.54
N ALA A 229 -5.76 1.75 30.48
CA ALA A 229 -4.80 2.43 29.63
C ALA A 229 -5.27 3.83 29.23
N ASP A 230 -4.33 4.75 29.18
CA ASP A 230 -4.52 6.10 28.68
C ASP A 230 -4.07 6.23 27.22
N LEU A 231 -3.24 5.28 26.76
CA LEU A 231 -2.81 5.17 25.38
C LEU A 231 -2.68 3.71 25.00
N ILE A 232 -3.37 3.32 23.94
CA ILE A 232 -3.24 1.98 23.35
C ILE A 232 -2.77 2.15 21.91
N ILE A 233 -1.69 1.47 21.54
CA ILE A 233 -1.16 1.47 20.16
C ILE A 233 -1.16 0.03 19.65
N VAL A 234 -1.95 -0.23 18.61
CA VAL A 234 -1.99 -1.49 17.87
C VAL A 234 -1.15 -1.29 16.61
N ASP A 235 0.11 -1.73 16.63
CA ASP A 235 1.12 -1.47 15.60
C ASP A 235 1.42 -2.71 14.76
N ASP A 236 1.14 -2.61 13.45
CA ASP A 236 1.33 -3.68 12.45
C ASP A 236 0.85 -5.06 12.96
N ALA A 237 -0.37 -5.08 13.56
CA ALA A 237 -0.96 -6.30 14.11
C ALA A 237 -1.52 -7.25 13.03
N VAL A 238 -1.74 -6.74 11.82
CA VAL A 238 -2.30 -7.47 10.67
C VAL A 238 -1.20 -7.72 9.64
N ASP A 239 -1.12 -8.97 9.15
CA ASP A 239 -0.33 -9.35 7.98
C ASP A 239 -1.08 -10.35 7.09
N LEU A 240 -0.44 -10.84 6.02
CA LEU A 240 -1.05 -11.78 5.08
C LEU A 240 -1.49 -13.10 5.72
N THR A 241 -0.91 -13.48 6.87
CA THR A 241 -1.25 -14.76 7.53
C THR A 241 -2.50 -14.67 8.41
N ASN A 242 -2.85 -13.48 8.90
CA ASN A 242 -3.97 -13.26 9.81
C ASN A 242 -5.01 -12.23 9.34
N ALA A 243 -4.82 -11.62 8.16
CA ALA A 243 -5.76 -10.62 7.63
C ALA A 243 -7.19 -11.16 7.51
N HIS A 244 -7.36 -12.46 7.19
CA HIS A 244 -8.66 -13.12 7.07
C HIS A 244 -9.34 -13.39 8.43
N GLU A 245 -8.65 -13.23 9.55
CA GLU A 245 -9.19 -13.42 10.90
C GLU A 245 -9.79 -12.12 11.49
N TYR A 246 -10.11 -11.14 10.64
CA TYR A 246 -10.57 -9.82 11.06
C TYR A 246 -11.76 -9.84 12.02
N GLU A 247 -12.72 -10.77 11.89
CA GLU A 247 -13.83 -10.88 12.83
C GLU A 247 -13.35 -11.13 14.27
N LYS A 248 -12.45 -12.09 14.46
CA LYS A 248 -11.88 -12.39 15.78
C LYS A 248 -11.01 -11.25 16.33
N GLN A 249 -10.38 -10.50 15.43
CA GLN A 249 -9.56 -9.34 15.81
C GLN A 249 -10.45 -8.18 16.27
N ILE A 250 -11.57 -7.96 15.60
CA ILE A 250 -12.56 -6.94 15.96
C ILE A 250 -13.21 -7.29 17.30
N ASP A 251 -13.69 -8.52 17.46
CA ASP A 251 -14.29 -8.99 18.71
C ASP A 251 -13.34 -8.78 19.90
N TRP A 252 -12.08 -9.17 19.75
CA TRP A 252 -11.07 -8.97 20.76
C TRP A 252 -10.80 -7.46 21.01
N LEU A 253 -10.69 -6.66 19.95
CA LEU A 253 -10.45 -5.22 20.06
C LEU A 253 -11.59 -4.54 20.81
N GLN A 254 -12.85 -4.84 20.47
CA GLN A 254 -14.02 -4.23 21.09
C GLN A 254 -14.27 -4.73 22.51
N ALA A 255 -14.18 -6.04 22.73
CA ALA A 255 -14.51 -6.62 24.03
C ALA A 255 -13.40 -6.46 25.06
N GLU A 256 -12.14 -6.63 24.68
CA GLU A 256 -11.02 -6.63 25.62
C GLU A 256 -10.22 -5.32 25.62
N VAL A 257 -9.87 -4.77 24.44
CA VAL A 257 -8.98 -3.62 24.34
C VAL A 257 -9.72 -2.32 24.68
N MET A 258 -10.84 -2.06 23.98
CA MET A 258 -11.61 -0.81 24.20
C MET A 258 -12.19 -0.72 25.62
N SER A 259 -12.52 -1.87 26.24
CA SER A 259 -12.98 -1.89 27.63
C SER A 259 -11.89 -1.45 28.66
N ARG A 260 -10.64 -1.34 28.24
CA ARG A 260 -9.50 -0.90 29.07
C ARG A 260 -9.16 0.58 28.87
N LEU A 261 -9.68 1.19 27.82
CA LEU A 261 -9.43 2.59 27.53
C LEU A 261 -10.04 3.48 28.63
N SER A 262 -9.25 4.39 29.17
CA SER A 262 -9.76 5.38 30.13
C SER A 262 -10.66 6.39 29.40
N ALA A 263 -11.48 7.12 30.12
CA ALA A 263 -12.44 8.09 29.55
C ALA A 263 -11.79 9.21 28.70
N SER A 264 -10.50 9.47 28.92
CA SER A 264 -9.70 10.41 28.12
C SER A 264 -8.59 9.72 27.35
N GLY A 265 -8.66 8.40 27.25
CA GLY A 265 -7.63 7.58 26.59
C GLY A 265 -7.72 7.66 25.07
N MET A 266 -6.64 7.23 24.40
CA MET A 266 -6.52 7.19 22.95
C MET A 266 -6.19 5.79 22.47
N LEU A 267 -6.93 5.28 21.50
CA LEU A 267 -6.64 4.02 20.79
C LEU A 267 -6.22 4.34 19.35
N LEU A 268 -4.97 4.03 19.04
CA LEU A 268 -4.41 4.11 17.69
C LEU A 268 -4.24 2.71 17.11
N VAL A 269 -4.88 2.45 15.96
CA VAL A 269 -4.65 1.25 15.15
C VAL A 269 -3.86 1.67 13.92
N VAL A 270 -2.57 1.36 13.88
CA VAL A 270 -1.68 1.76 12.77
C VAL A 270 -1.11 0.56 12.04
N GLY A 271 -1.09 0.62 10.72
CA GLY A 271 -0.51 -0.46 9.91
C GLY A 271 -0.57 -0.22 8.41
N THR A 272 -0.27 -1.26 7.68
CA THR A 272 -0.23 -1.26 6.21
C THR A 272 -1.38 -2.11 5.68
N ARG A 273 -2.08 -1.64 4.64
CA ARG A 273 -3.11 -2.41 3.93
C ARG A 273 -2.48 -3.59 3.20
N LEU A 274 -3.03 -4.78 3.40
CA LEU A 274 -2.50 -6.03 2.82
C LEU A 274 -3.58 -6.89 2.16
N SER A 275 -4.86 -6.58 2.44
CA SER A 275 -6.02 -7.26 1.88
C SER A 275 -7.12 -6.25 1.57
N GLY A 276 -8.00 -6.59 0.65
CA GLY A 276 -9.19 -5.79 0.38
C GLY A 276 -10.17 -5.79 1.55
N LYS A 277 -10.20 -6.90 2.29
CA LYS A 277 -11.00 -7.11 3.49
C LYS A 277 -10.06 -7.48 4.64
N ASP A 278 -9.84 -6.55 5.56
CA ASP A 278 -8.94 -6.66 6.70
C ASP A 278 -9.49 -5.89 7.91
N LEU A 279 -8.82 -5.96 9.05
CA LEU A 279 -9.20 -5.24 10.27
C LEU A 279 -9.48 -3.75 10.00
N TYR A 280 -8.63 -3.08 9.22
CA TYR A 280 -8.74 -1.64 8.97
C TYR A 280 -9.98 -1.28 8.15
N SER A 281 -10.29 -2.08 7.10
CA SER A 281 -11.50 -1.87 6.29
C SER A 281 -12.78 -2.15 7.08
N GLU A 282 -12.76 -3.20 7.88
CA GLU A 282 -13.94 -3.64 8.62
C GLU A 282 -14.27 -2.74 9.81
N LEU A 283 -13.26 -2.19 10.49
CA LEU A 283 -13.49 -1.16 11.52
C LEU A 283 -14.09 0.14 10.95
N ARG A 284 -13.89 0.40 9.66
CA ARG A 284 -14.47 1.56 8.96
C ARG A 284 -15.82 1.29 8.33
N ASP A 285 -16.25 0.04 8.26
CA ASP A 285 -17.52 -0.32 7.63
C ASP A 285 -18.70 0.20 8.46
N PRO A 286 -19.47 1.18 7.95
CA PRO A 286 -20.60 1.75 8.67
C PRO A 286 -21.67 0.71 9.04
N SER A 287 -21.84 -0.33 8.24
CA SER A 287 -22.84 -1.38 8.46
C SER A 287 -22.62 -2.19 9.74
N ARG A 288 -21.45 -2.08 10.36
CA ARG A 288 -21.12 -2.74 11.62
C ARG A 288 -21.58 -1.98 12.86
N TYR A 289 -22.04 -0.76 12.69
CA TYR A 289 -22.42 0.13 13.80
C TYR A 289 -23.93 0.45 13.78
N PRO A 290 -24.57 0.59 14.97
CA PRO A 290 -26.02 0.79 15.05
C PRO A 290 -26.54 2.05 14.34
N GLU A 291 -25.71 3.08 14.25
CA GLU A 291 -26.08 4.36 13.60
C GLU A 291 -25.69 4.40 12.12
N GLU A 292 -25.21 3.27 11.57
CA GLU A 292 -24.67 3.19 10.20
C GLU A 292 -23.58 4.24 9.94
N ASP A 293 -22.84 4.61 10.99
CA ASP A 293 -21.68 5.51 10.93
C ASP A 293 -20.51 4.92 11.73
N SER A 294 -19.31 5.00 11.19
CA SER A 294 -18.12 4.46 11.85
C SER A 294 -17.57 5.50 12.86
N PRO A 295 -17.34 5.13 14.13
CA PRO A 295 -16.77 6.05 15.10
C PRO A 295 -15.28 6.37 14.85
N TRP A 296 -14.62 5.64 13.95
CA TRP A 296 -13.18 5.73 13.76
C TRP A 296 -12.77 6.93 12.90
N THR A 297 -11.90 7.78 13.45
CA THR A 297 -11.13 8.72 12.63
C THR A 297 -10.14 7.95 11.75
N TYR A 298 -10.16 8.21 10.45
CA TYR A 298 -9.31 7.50 9.48
C TYR A 298 -8.34 8.42 8.78
N LEU A 299 -7.07 8.00 8.73
CA LEU A 299 -6.02 8.66 7.96
C LEU A 299 -5.29 7.65 7.10
N SER A 300 -5.32 7.86 5.79
CA SER A 300 -4.57 7.03 4.82
C SER A 300 -3.57 7.88 4.06
N MET A 301 -2.33 7.44 4.05
CA MET A 301 -1.19 8.14 3.46
C MET A 301 -0.44 7.21 2.50
N PRO A 302 -0.56 7.41 1.17
CA PRO A 302 0.15 6.61 0.18
C PRO A 302 1.63 7.01 0.10
N ALA A 303 2.51 6.10 -0.37
CA ALA A 303 3.93 6.39 -0.56
C ALA A 303 4.20 7.48 -1.60
N VAL A 304 3.35 7.56 -2.63
CA VAL A 304 3.44 8.56 -3.70
C VAL A 304 2.16 9.39 -3.68
N LEU A 305 2.32 10.69 -3.57
CA LEU A 305 1.22 11.66 -3.56
C LEU A 305 0.85 12.08 -4.99
N GLU A 306 1.87 12.36 -5.80
CA GLU A 306 1.70 12.74 -7.21
C GLU A 306 2.77 12.05 -8.05
N THR A 307 2.39 11.55 -9.22
CA THR A 307 3.30 10.94 -10.19
C THR A 307 3.53 11.85 -11.38
N ALA A 308 4.75 11.83 -11.91
CA ALA A 308 5.13 12.49 -13.14
C ALA A 308 5.74 11.47 -14.13
N ASP A 309 6.12 11.94 -15.31
CA ASP A 309 6.75 11.11 -16.33
C ASP A 309 8.13 10.63 -15.89
N ASP A 310 8.90 11.55 -15.31
CA ASP A 310 10.18 11.25 -14.70
C ASP A 310 9.96 10.94 -13.21
N PRO A 311 10.48 9.82 -12.70
CA PRO A 311 10.44 9.53 -11.28
C PRO A 311 11.13 10.58 -10.39
N GLU A 312 12.07 11.37 -10.91
CA GLU A 312 12.68 12.46 -10.15
C GLU A 312 11.66 13.54 -9.75
N ASP A 313 10.62 13.72 -10.56
CA ASP A 313 9.55 14.70 -10.34
C ASP A 313 8.38 14.17 -9.49
N TRP A 314 8.45 12.93 -8.98
CA TRP A 314 7.41 12.39 -8.12
C TRP A 314 7.34 13.11 -6.78
N VAL A 315 6.15 13.54 -6.38
CA VAL A 315 5.90 14.01 -5.02
C VAL A 315 5.62 12.80 -4.13
N THR A 316 6.47 12.57 -3.13
CA THR A 316 6.38 11.38 -2.27
C THR A 316 6.12 11.75 -0.82
N LEU A 317 5.58 10.80 -0.06
CA LEU A 317 5.19 10.99 1.33
C LEU A 317 6.40 11.33 2.25
N TRP A 318 7.51 10.66 2.04
CA TRP A 318 8.73 10.83 2.84
C TRP A 318 10.00 10.84 1.99
N PRO A 319 10.27 11.91 1.22
CA PRO A 319 11.38 11.95 0.27
C PRO A 319 12.76 12.01 0.93
N LYS A 320 12.85 12.62 2.13
CA LYS A 320 14.12 12.90 2.80
C LYS A 320 14.03 12.60 4.30
N THR A 321 15.19 12.30 4.92
CA THR A 321 15.31 12.00 6.35
C THR A 321 16.57 12.66 6.92
N ASN A 322 16.64 12.85 8.24
CA ASN A 322 17.82 13.41 8.92
C ASN A 322 18.89 12.39 9.32
N HIS A 323 18.69 11.10 8.97
CA HIS A 323 19.69 10.07 9.18
C HIS A 323 19.96 9.30 7.89
N PRO A 324 21.23 9.01 7.55
CA PRO A 324 21.54 8.19 6.38
C PRO A 324 20.96 6.78 6.54
N ASP A 325 20.56 6.19 5.43
CA ASP A 325 20.21 4.76 5.41
C ASP A 325 21.50 3.95 5.61
N PRO A 326 21.58 3.06 6.62
CA PRO A 326 22.77 2.25 6.86
C PRO A 326 23.20 1.37 5.68
N THR A 327 22.26 1.10 4.76
CA THR A 327 22.49 0.30 3.55
C THR A 327 22.95 1.12 2.35
N ASP A 328 22.79 2.44 2.40
CA ASP A 328 23.23 3.38 1.36
C ASP A 328 24.41 4.22 1.86
N LYS A 329 25.59 3.64 1.72
CA LYS A 329 26.84 4.26 2.23
C LYS A 329 27.28 5.48 1.43
N ASP A 330 26.78 5.61 0.20
CA ASP A 330 27.15 6.66 -0.75
C ASP A 330 26.15 7.81 -0.75
N ALA A 331 25.11 7.75 0.10
CA ALA A 331 24.13 8.81 0.22
C ALA A 331 24.78 10.07 0.84
N GLU A 332 24.81 11.15 0.09
CA GLU A 332 25.22 12.46 0.58
C GLU A 332 24.00 13.28 1.04
N PRO A 333 24.15 14.08 2.10
CA PRO A 333 23.10 14.99 2.52
C PRO A 333 22.98 16.17 1.55
N ASP A 334 21.77 16.72 1.44
CA ASP A 334 21.54 17.97 0.72
C ASP A 334 22.03 19.19 1.53
N GLU A 335 21.83 20.41 0.98
CA GLU A 335 22.19 21.69 1.60
C GLU A 335 21.56 21.90 2.99
N GLN A 336 20.47 21.17 3.29
CA GLN A 336 19.77 21.22 4.58
C GLN A 336 20.22 20.10 5.53
N GLY A 337 21.20 19.29 5.13
CA GLY A 337 21.69 18.14 5.92
C GLY A 337 20.77 16.93 5.88
N LEU A 338 19.84 16.85 4.92
CA LEU A 338 18.88 15.74 4.78
C LEU A 338 19.33 14.74 3.73
N PHE A 339 19.16 13.47 4.03
CA PHE A 339 19.48 12.34 3.16
C PHE A 339 18.26 11.86 2.38
N PRO A 340 18.42 11.35 1.14
CA PRO A 340 17.33 10.72 0.40
C PRO A 340 16.73 9.53 1.18
N LYS A 341 15.40 9.46 1.28
CA LYS A 341 14.68 8.33 1.90
C LYS A 341 13.82 7.62 0.87
N TRP A 342 12.55 7.89 0.82
CA TRP A 342 11.60 7.32 -0.15
C TRP A 342 11.26 8.35 -1.22
N ASN A 343 12.29 8.80 -1.96
CA ASN A 343 12.12 9.67 -3.12
C ASN A 343 11.56 8.90 -4.33
N GLY A 344 11.18 9.63 -5.38
CA GLY A 344 10.57 9.05 -6.56
C GLY A 344 11.38 7.93 -7.22
N PRO A 345 12.69 8.09 -7.51
CA PRO A 345 13.50 7.02 -8.11
C PRO A 345 13.55 5.73 -7.28
N ARG A 346 13.67 5.84 -5.95
CA ARG A 346 13.66 4.67 -5.06
C ARG A 346 12.31 3.97 -5.06
N LEU A 347 11.22 4.73 -5.04
CA LEU A 347 9.86 4.19 -5.11
C LEU A 347 9.54 3.61 -6.49
N ALA A 348 9.99 4.22 -7.58
CA ALA A 348 9.86 3.67 -8.93
C ALA A 348 10.59 2.33 -9.07
N LYS A 349 11.82 2.23 -8.52
CA LYS A 349 12.57 0.97 -8.45
C LYS A 349 11.85 -0.10 -7.62
N LYS A 350 11.22 0.30 -6.50
CA LYS A 350 10.42 -0.60 -5.66
C LYS A 350 9.17 -1.07 -6.41
N ARG A 351 8.47 -0.15 -7.09
CA ARG A 351 7.29 -0.44 -7.91
C ARG A 351 7.56 -1.46 -9.00
N ALA A 352 8.71 -1.35 -9.68
CA ALA A 352 9.10 -2.29 -10.74
C ALA A 352 9.35 -3.73 -10.25
N ARG A 353 9.46 -3.94 -8.93
CA ARG A 353 9.78 -5.24 -8.31
C ARG A 353 8.60 -5.94 -7.65
N VAL A 354 7.45 -5.28 -7.56
CA VAL A 354 6.26 -5.83 -6.91
C VAL A 354 5.12 -5.91 -7.91
N ALA A 355 4.19 -6.84 -7.68
CA ALA A 355 2.99 -6.94 -8.50
C ALA A 355 2.15 -5.66 -8.41
N PRO A 356 1.48 -5.22 -9.49
CA PRO A 356 0.66 -4.00 -9.49
C PRO A 356 -0.37 -3.95 -8.36
N ARG A 357 -1.03 -5.06 -8.05
CA ARG A 357 -1.97 -5.18 -6.92
C ARG A 357 -1.29 -4.92 -5.57
N THR A 358 -0.13 -5.52 -5.35
CA THR A 358 0.66 -5.30 -4.12
C THR A 358 1.10 -3.85 -4.02
N TRP A 359 1.50 -3.23 -5.12
CA TRP A 359 1.83 -1.81 -5.15
C TRP A 359 0.64 -0.95 -4.73
N ALA A 360 -0.53 -1.18 -5.34
CA ALA A 360 -1.75 -0.43 -5.04
C ALA A 360 -2.17 -0.56 -3.57
N MET A 361 -2.16 -1.77 -3.01
CA MET A 361 -2.56 -1.99 -1.61
C MET A 361 -1.49 -1.51 -0.63
N VAL A 362 -0.27 -2.03 -0.74
CA VAL A 362 0.78 -1.90 0.28
C VAL A 362 1.45 -0.53 0.27
N TYR A 363 1.68 0.02 -0.92
CA TYR A 363 2.38 1.31 -1.07
C TYR A 363 1.43 2.48 -1.29
N MET A 364 0.33 2.26 -2.01
CA MET A 364 -0.64 3.31 -2.30
C MET A 364 -1.84 3.30 -1.33
N GLN A 365 -1.89 2.36 -0.40
CA GLN A 365 -2.95 2.19 0.62
C GLN A 365 -4.37 2.13 0.03
N GLN A 366 -4.50 1.69 -1.21
CA GLN A 366 -5.78 1.60 -1.90
C GLN A 366 -6.55 0.36 -1.45
N GLN A 367 -7.87 0.53 -1.34
CA GLN A 367 -8.75 -0.62 -1.12
C GLN A 367 -8.93 -1.35 -2.46
N VAL A 368 -8.30 -2.50 -2.58
CA VAL A 368 -8.49 -3.41 -3.71
C VAL A 368 -9.41 -4.52 -3.24
N SER A 369 -10.60 -4.66 -3.84
CA SER A 369 -11.47 -5.78 -3.54
C SER A 369 -10.74 -7.09 -3.84
N ASP A 370 -10.75 -8.03 -2.92
CA ASP A 370 -10.17 -9.35 -3.14
C ASP A 370 -10.93 -10.12 -4.23
N ASP A 371 -12.19 -9.74 -4.47
CA ASP A 371 -13.07 -10.33 -5.47
C ASP A 371 -13.02 -9.61 -6.84
N ALA A 372 -12.42 -8.42 -6.93
CA ALA A 372 -12.34 -7.67 -8.18
C ALA A 372 -11.15 -8.12 -9.03
N VAL A 373 -11.42 -8.77 -10.16
CA VAL A 373 -10.39 -9.14 -11.15
C VAL A 373 -9.83 -7.90 -11.83
N PHE A 374 -10.69 -6.94 -12.18
CA PHE A 374 -10.29 -5.65 -12.77
C PHE A 374 -10.26 -4.58 -11.70
N HIS A 375 -9.09 -4.00 -11.48
CA HIS A 375 -8.92 -2.95 -10.47
C HIS A 375 -9.76 -1.70 -10.83
N PRO A 376 -10.64 -1.19 -9.95
CA PRO A 376 -11.52 -0.07 -10.27
C PRO A 376 -10.80 1.19 -10.74
N ASP A 377 -9.64 1.51 -10.15
CA ASP A 377 -8.87 2.70 -10.53
C ASP A 377 -8.16 2.52 -11.89
N ALA A 378 -7.71 1.30 -12.20
CA ALA A 378 -7.15 0.98 -13.51
C ALA A 378 -8.21 1.11 -14.61
N VAL A 379 -9.43 0.64 -14.34
CA VAL A 379 -10.56 0.81 -15.26
C VAL A 379 -10.94 2.29 -15.41
N ARG A 380 -11.02 3.04 -14.30
CA ARG A 380 -11.28 4.50 -14.35
C ARG A 380 -10.17 5.25 -15.09
N GLY A 381 -8.92 4.90 -14.87
CA GLY A 381 -7.77 5.47 -15.59
C GLY A 381 -7.80 5.22 -17.10
N ALA A 382 -8.46 4.15 -17.55
CA ALA A 382 -8.66 3.86 -18.97
C ALA A 382 -9.71 4.76 -19.63
N ILE A 383 -10.53 5.48 -18.89
CA ILE A 383 -11.61 6.31 -19.44
C ILE A 383 -11.04 7.65 -19.92
N ASN A 384 -11.17 7.91 -21.21
CA ASN A 384 -10.89 9.22 -21.79
C ASN A 384 -12.16 10.08 -21.73
N GLY A 385 -12.27 10.95 -20.72
CA GLY A 385 -13.43 11.82 -20.51
C GLY A 385 -13.71 12.79 -21.67
N ASN A 386 -12.74 13.03 -22.55
CA ASN A 386 -12.84 13.94 -23.68
C ASN A 386 -13.26 13.24 -24.99
N ARG A 387 -13.31 11.91 -25.03
CA ARG A 387 -13.69 11.15 -26.22
C ARG A 387 -15.06 10.46 -26.02
N LEU A 388 -16.04 10.86 -26.79
CA LEU A 388 -17.37 10.26 -26.75
C LEU A 388 -17.37 8.89 -27.46
N ALA A 389 -18.29 8.01 -27.05
CA ALA A 389 -18.59 6.77 -27.77
C ALA A 389 -19.04 7.10 -29.21
N GLY A 390 -18.62 6.31 -30.17
CA GLY A 390 -18.89 6.55 -31.59
C GLY A 390 -17.88 7.47 -32.29
N ILE A 391 -16.91 8.01 -31.58
CA ILE A 391 -15.88 8.94 -32.11
C ILE A 391 -14.52 8.25 -32.18
N MET A 392 -13.88 8.33 -33.34
CA MET A 392 -12.50 7.87 -33.52
C MET A 392 -11.52 8.69 -32.66
N PRO A 393 -10.41 8.11 -32.18
CA PRO A 393 -9.35 8.86 -31.52
C PRO A 393 -8.83 9.99 -32.44
N ARG A 394 -8.47 11.11 -31.82
CA ARG A 394 -8.03 12.29 -32.56
C ARG A 394 -6.80 11.98 -33.44
N GLY A 395 -6.88 12.29 -34.72
CA GLY A 395 -5.80 12.05 -35.68
C GLY A 395 -5.69 10.62 -36.21
N MET A 396 -6.64 9.76 -35.86
CA MET A 396 -6.69 8.37 -36.33
C MET A 396 -7.89 8.14 -37.24
N ALA A 397 -7.73 7.26 -38.21
CA ALA A 397 -8.78 6.78 -39.10
C ALA A 397 -8.80 5.24 -39.05
N ASN A 398 -9.83 4.59 -39.58
CA ASN A 398 -9.81 3.16 -39.83
C ASN A 398 -8.80 2.83 -40.91
N CYS A 399 -8.10 1.69 -40.74
CA CYS A 399 -7.21 1.15 -41.77
C CYS A 399 -8.00 0.81 -43.01
N ARG A 400 -7.54 1.32 -44.15
CA ARG A 400 -8.01 0.84 -45.45
C ARG A 400 -7.24 -0.41 -45.85
N PRO A 401 -7.82 -1.30 -46.69
CA PRO A 401 -7.15 -2.52 -47.11
C PRO A 401 -5.78 -2.33 -47.77
N ASP A 402 -5.51 -1.13 -48.28
CA ASP A 402 -4.35 -0.73 -49.06
C ASP A 402 -3.25 0.01 -48.29
N GLY A 403 -3.39 0.17 -46.96
CA GLY A 403 -2.38 0.85 -46.14
C GLY A 403 -2.39 0.47 -44.66
N MET A 404 -1.21 0.48 -44.06
CA MET A 404 -1.04 0.22 -42.62
C MET A 404 -1.22 1.46 -41.73
N ASP A 405 -1.63 2.57 -42.31
CA ASP A 405 -1.87 3.82 -41.60
C ASP A 405 -3.30 3.86 -41.07
N GLY A 406 -3.48 3.64 -39.75
CA GLY A 406 -4.77 3.73 -39.10
C GLY A 406 -5.05 2.56 -38.15
N LEU A 407 -6.30 2.44 -37.71
CA LEU A 407 -6.73 1.42 -36.78
C LEU A 407 -7.30 0.19 -37.49
N LEU A 408 -6.89 -0.99 -37.07
CA LEU A 408 -7.56 -2.26 -37.40
C LEU A 408 -8.81 -2.38 -36.53
N VAL A 409 -10.00 -2.31 -37.13
CA VAL A 409 -11.25 -2.28 -36.37
C VAL A 409 -11.88 -3.66 -36.31
N VAL A 410 -12.08 -4.16 -35.11
CA VAL A 410 -12.73 -5.45 -34.83
C VAL A 410 -13.91 -5.27 -33.89
N ALA A 411 -14.86 -6.21 -33.89
CA ALA A 411 -16.01 -6.17 -33.00
C ALA A 411 -16.26 -7.52 -32.33
N GLY A 412 -16.70 -7.45 -31.08
CA GLY A 412 -17.23 -8.59 -30.33
C GLY A 412 -18.72 -8.45 -30.12
N LEU A 413 -19.43 -9.56 -30.20
CA LEU A 413 -20.88 -9.61 -30.00
C LEU A 413 -21.24 -10.76 -29.07
N ASP A 414 -21.96 -10.44 -28.01
CA ASP A 414 -22.61 -11.38 -27.10
C ASP A 414 -24.13 -11.24 -27.25
N PRO A 415 -24.77 -12.01 -28.15
CA PRO A 415 -26.18 -11.90 -28.40
C PRO A 415 -26.99 -12.76 -27.41
N ALA A 416 -28.08 -12.23 -26.87
CA ALA A 416 -28.97 -12.93 -25.96
C ALA A 416 -30.42 -12.90 -26.46
N MET A 417 -31.11 -14.06 -26.39
CA MET A 417 -32.55 -14.16 -26.61
C MET A 417 -33.35 -13.66 -25.41
N ALA A 418 -32.83 -13.91 -24.22
CA ALA A 418 -33.36 -13.42 -22.96
C ALA A 418 -32.22 -12.81 -22.17
N GLY A 419 -32.31 -11.53 -21.79
CA GLY A 419 -31.23 -10.78 -21.17
C GLY A 419 -30.77 -9.61 -22.04
N HIS A 420 -29.52 -9.19 -21.92
CA HIS A 420 -28.94 -8.09 -22.69
C HIS A 420 -28.12 -8.61 -23.86
N THR A 421 -28.34 -8.07 -25.05
CA THR A 421 -27.39 -8.20 -26.17
C THR A 421 -26.35 -7.11 -26.05
N ALA A 422 -25.09 -7.49 -26.03
CA ALA A 422 -23.98 -6.55 -25.97
C ALA A 422 -23.06 -6.68 -27.19
N ALA A 423 -22.56 -5.56 -27.64
CA ALA A 423 -21.51 -5.49 -28.66
C ALA A 423 -20.48 -4.43 -28.30
N VAL A 424 -19.23 -4.67 -28.65
CA VAL A 424 -18.10 -3.75 -28.44
C VAL A 424 -17.27 -3.70 -29.71
N VAL A 425 -16.93 -2.47 -30.14
CA VAL A 425 -16.02 -2.23 -31.26
C VAL A 425 -14.69 -1.70 -30.74
N ILE A 426 -13.60 -2.32 -31.14
CA ILE A 426 -12.22 -1.92 -30.80
C ILE A 426 -11.48 -1.52 -32.07
N GLY A 427 -10.83 -0.35 -32.01
CA GLY A 427 -9.77 0.03 -32.93
C GLY A 427 -8.41 -0.36 -32.35
N LEU A 428 -7.72 -1.29 -32.99
CA LEU A 428 -6.36 -1.68 -32.63
C LEU A 428 -5.35 -0.85 -33.42
N ASP A 429 -4.48 -0.13 -32.73
CA ASP A 429 -3.32 0.50 -33.34
C ASP A 429 -2.24 -0.59 -33.61
N PRO A 430 -1.90 -0.86 -34.88
CA PRO A 430 -0.96 -1.92 -35.21
C PRO A 430 0.47 -1.63 -34.76
N VAL A 431 0.83 -0.39 -34.54
CA VAL A 431 2.19 0.04 -34.16
C VAL A 431 2.38 -0.03 -32.64
N THR A 432 1.49 0.63 -31.90
CA THR A 432 1.59 0.71 -30.43
C THR A 432 0.90 -0.45 -29.72
N GLN A 433 0.11 -1.24 -30.45
CA GLN A 433 -0.75 -2.30 -29.92
C GLN A 433 -1.79 -1.79 -28.92
N ARG A 434 -2.08 -0.50 -28.92
CA ARG A 434 -3.09 0.09 -28.06
C ARG A 434 -4.50 -0.17 -28.63
N ARG A 435 -5.44 -0.48 -27.74
CA ARG A 435 -6.85 -0.73 -28.03
C ARG A 435 -7.65 0.51 -27.70
N TYR A 436 -8.45 0.96 -28.62
CA TYR A 436 -9.41 2.05 -28.44
C TYR A 436 -10.81 1.46 -28.52
N VAL A 437 -11.53 1.37 -27.42
CA VAL A 437 -12.95 1.02 -27.47
C VAL A 437 -13.69 2.17 -28.12
N LEU A 438 -14.16 1.98 -29.35
CA LEU A 438 -14.79 3.02 -30.16
C LEU A 438 -16.26 3.20 -29.79
N ASP A 439 -16.99 2.10 -29.60
CA ASP A 439 -18.40 2.13 -29.23
C ASP A 439 -18.79 0.91 -28.42
N VAL A 440 -19.86 1.05 -27.65
CA VAL A 440 -20.45 -0.01 -26.81
C VAL A 440 -21.95 -0.02 -27.02
N TRP A 441 -22.51 -1.19 -27.26
CA TRP A 441 -23.94 -1.46 -27.31
C TRP A 441 -24.31 -2.41 -26.17
N ASN A 442 -25.34 -2.08 -25.41
CA ASN A 442 -25.84 -2.96 -24.35
C ASN A 442 -27.34 -2.68 -24.15
N LYS A 443 -28.20 -3.48 -24.77
CA LYS A 443 -29.65 -3.32 -24.67
C LYS A 443 -30.34 -4.65 -24.36
N PRO A 444 -31.54 -4.61 -23.73
CA PRO A 444 -32.36 -5.82 -23.54
C PRO A 444 -32.66 -6.49 -24.86
N ALA A 445 -32.92 -7.79 -24.81
CA ALA A 445 -33.20 -8.73 -25.90
C ALA A 445 -33.47 -8.13 -27.27
N MET A 446 -32.54 -8.33 -28.21
CA MET A 446 -32.70 -7.87 -29.59
C MET A 446 -33.30 -8.96 -30.45
N THR A 447 -34.10 -8.52 -31.42
CA THR A 447 -34.57 -9.44 -32.47
C THR A 447 -33.40 -9.81 -33.40
N PRO A 448 -33.46 -10.96 -34.11
CA PRO A 448 -32.46 -11.31 -35.11
C PRO A 448 -32.25 -10.20 -36.15
N ASP A 449 -33.31 -9.52 -36.58
CA ASP A 449 -33.20 -8.39 -37.52
C ASP A 449 -32.45 -7.20 -36.92
N GLY A 450 -32.72 -6.86 -35.66
CA GLY A 450 -32.00 -5.81 -34.98
C GLY A 450 -30.48 -6.10 -34.84
N ILE A 451 -30.12 -7.37 -34.65
CA ILE A 451 -28.71 -7.79 -34.63
C ILE A 451 -28.08 -7.66 -36.03
N ARG A 452 -28.82 -8.03 -37.10
CA ARG A 452 -28.36 -7.84 -38.49
C ARG A 452 -28.13 -6.35 -38.80
N GLU A 453 -29.05 -5.50 -38.40
CA GLU A 453 -28.93 -4.05 -38.57
C GLU A 453 -27.69 -3.51 -37.81
N LEU A 454 -27.50 -3.92 -36.56
CA LEU A 454 -26.32 -3.51 -35.77
C LEU A 454 -25.00 -3.92 -36.45
N ILE A 455 -24.91 -5.16 -36.97
CA ILE A 455 -23.72 -5.63 -37.69
C ILE A 455 -23.49 -4.79 -38.95
N ARG A 456 -24.54 -4.51 -39.73
CA ARG A 456 -24.43 -3.68 -40.94
C ARG A 456 -23.99 -2.25 -40.63
N ASP A 457 -24.69 -1.61 -39.65
CA ASP A 457 -24.43 -0.22 -39.28
C ASP A 457 -22.99 -0.04 -38.77
N TRP A 458 -22.55 -0.92 -37.89
CA TRP A 458 -21.20 -0.82 -37.31
C TRP A 458 -20.11 -1.22 -38.30
N THR A 459 -20.35 -2.20 -39.17
CA THR A 459 -19.42 -2.52 -40.24
C THR A 459 -19.26 -1.35 -41.19
N SER A 460 -20.34 -0.70 -41.58
CA SER A 460 -20.29 0.49 -42.43
C SER A 460 -19.67 1.69 -41.73
N LYS A 461 -20.08 1.96 -40.48
CA LYS A 461 -19.68 3.17 -39.74
C LYS A 461 -18.21 3.12 -39.32
N TYR A 462 -17.72 1.98 -38.85
CA TYR A 462 -16.37 1.86 -38.28
C TYR A 462 -15.39 1.13 -39.20
N GLY A 463 -15.83 0.51 -40.28
CA GLY A 463 -15.00 -0.33 -41.13
C GLY A 463 -14.54 -1.59 -40.41
N VAL A 464 -15.46 -2.27 -39.72
CA VAL A 464 -15.15 -3.49 -38.98
C VAL A 464 -14.71 -4.58 -39.95
N ILE A 465 -13.50 -5.13 -39.74
CA ILE A 465 -12.91 -6.19 -40.57
C ILE A 465 -13.15 -7.60 -40.02
N GLU A 466 -13.44 -7.73 -38.74
CA GLU A 466 -13.76 -9.01 -38.10
C GLU A 466 -14.82 -8.82 -37.01
N TRP A 467 -15.87 -9.63 -37.07
CA TRP A 467 -16.82 -9.84 -36.00
C TRP A 467 -16.54 -11.17 -35.31
N ARG A 468 -16.42 -11.16 -33.99
CA ARG A 468 -16.31 -12.38 -33.17
C ARG A 468 -17.54 -12.53 -32.30
N VAL A 469 -18.20 -13.67 -32.44
CA VAL A 469 -19.51 -13.93 -31.82
C VAL A 469 -19.46 -15.22 -31.02
N GLU A 470 -20.10 -15.27 -29.85
CA GLU A 470 -20.19 -16.50 -29.06
C GLU A 470 -20.88 -17.62 -29.82
N LYS A 471 -20.37 -18.85 -29.70
CA LYS A 471 -20.98 -20.02 -30.31
C LYS A 471 -21.96 -20.72 -29.38
N ASN A 472 -23.23 -20.38 -29.49
CA ASN A 472 -24.34 -21.14 -28.87
C ASN A 472 -25.43 -21.44 -29.90
N ALA A 473 -26.51 -22.15 -29.50
CA ALA A 473 -27.56 -22.63 -30.44
C ALA A 473 -28.23 -21.51 -31.27
N PHE A 474 -28.36 -20.31 -30.71
CA PHE A 474 -28.98 -19.17 -31.41
C PHE A 474 -27.95 -18.47 -32.33
N GLN A 475 -26.75 -18.38 -31.90
CA GLN A 475 -25.68 -17.71 -32.63
C GLN A 475 -25.23 -18.53 -33.85
N SER A 476 -25.37 -19.86 -33.82
CA SER A 476 -25.12 -20.68 -35.02
C SER A 476 -26.13 -20.35 -36.14
N MET A 477 -27.31 -19.84 -35.79
CA MET A 477 -28.29 -19.37 -36.76
C MET A 477 -27.86 -18.06 -37.42
N LEU A 478 -27.24 -17.15 -36.66
CA LEU A 478 -26.72 -15.88 -37.16
C LEU A 478 -25.48 -16.09 -38.05
N THR A 479 -24.58 -17.01 -37.68
CA THR A 479 -23.36 -17.30 -38.46
C THR A 479 -23.66 -18.11 -39.74
N GLN A 480 -24.81 -18.78 -39.81
CA GLN A 480 -25.34 -19.46 -41.01
C GLN A 480 -26.23 -18.53 -41.86
N ASP A 481 -26.52 -17.30 -41.37
CA ASP A 481 -27.34 -16.35 -42.07
C ASP A 481 -26.67 -15.87 -43.35
N ARG A 482 -27.26 -16.25 -44.48
CA ARG A 482 -26.74 -15.98 -45.81
C ARG A 482 -26.62 -14.48 -46.08
N GLU A 483 -27.59 -13.70 -45.65
CA GLU A 483 -27.68 -12.28 -45.90
C GLU A 483 -26.56 -11.50 -45.15
N VAL A 484 -26.29 -11.85 -43.87
CA VAL A 484 -25.20 -11.29 -43.09
C VAL A 484 -23.85 -11.65 -43.71
N ARG A 485 -23.65 -12.91 -44.12
CA ARG A 485 -22.40 -13.38 -44.72
C ARG A 485 -22.10 -12.71 -46.07
N GLU A 486 -23.10 -12.60 -46.93
CA GLU A 486 -22.97 -11.95 -48.23
C GLU A 486 -22.63 -10.45 -48.05
N TYR A 487 -23.31 -9.79 -47.08
CA TYR A 487 -23.03 -8.39 -46.78
C TYR A 487 -21.59 -8.21 -46.25
N LEU A 488 -21.17 -9.01 -45.26
CA LEU A 488 -19.83 -8.92 -44.70
C LEU A 488 -18.75 -9.25 -45.72
N ALA A 489 -18.95 -10.26 -46.56
CA ALA A 489 -18.03 -10.57 -47.65
C ALA A 489 -17.89 -9.41 -48.63
N GLY A 490 -19.01 -8.76 -49.00
CA GLY A 490 -19.01 -7.56 -49.83
C GLY A 490 -18.33 -6.35 -49.19
N ALA A 491 -18.32 -6.27 -47.86
CA ALA A 491 -17.64 -5.23 -47.08
C ALA A 491 -16.17 -5.55 -46.75
N GLY A 492 -15.67 -6.73 -47.18
CA GLY A 492 -14.32 -7.18 -46.83
C GLY A 492 -14.16 -7.60 -45.37
N ALA A 493 -15.26 -7.92 -44.70
CA ALA A 493 -15.31 -8.33 -43.29
C ALA A 493 -15.61 -9.82 -43.13
N ILE A 494 -15.17 -10.40 -42.01
CA ILE A 494 -15.44 -11.81 -41.67
C ILE A 494 -16.19 -11.93 -40.34
N LEU A 495 -17.01 -12.98 -40.25
CA LEU A 495 -17.68 -13.39 -39.02
C LEU A 495 -17.05 -14.68 -38.51
N ARG A 496 -16.52 -14.67 -37.29
CA ARG A 496 -15.94 -15.84 -36.63
C ARG A 496 -16.71 -16.23 -35.38
N GLU A 497 -16.96 -17.52 -35.25
CA GLU A 497 -17.54 -18.09 -34.03
C GLU A 497 -16.45 -18.31 -32.98
N HIS A 498 -16.80 -18.08 -31.71
CA HIS A 498 -15.98 -18.44 -30.57
C HIS A 498 -16.76 -19.35 -29.62
N PHE A 499 -16.18 -20.50 -29.28
CA PHE A 499 -16.80 -21.41 -28.32
C PHE A 499 -16.44 -20.98 -26.89
N THR A 500 -17.44 -20.62 -26.11
CA THR A 500 -17.30 -20.21 -24.72
C THR A 500 -17.60 -21.40 -23.80
N GLY A 501 -16.57 -21.94 -23.18
CA GLY A 501 -16.65 -23.00 -22.19
C GLY A 501 -15.85 -22.63 -20.93
N ALA A 502 -15.10 -23.57 -20.37
CA ALA A 502 -14.18 -23.33 -19.27
C ALA A 502 -13.08 -22.31 -19.61
N ASN A 503 -12.80 -22.10 -20.89
CA ASN A 503 -11.78 -21.18 -21.41
C ASN A 503 -11.99 -19.71 -21.00
N LYS A 504 -13.23 -19.26 -20.71
CA LYS A 504 -13.47 -17.90 -20.20
C LYS A 504 -12.86 -17.64 -18.83
N HIS A 505 -12.56 -18.70 -18.07
CA HIS A 505 -11.93 -18.65 -16.74
C HIS A 505 -10.44 -18.92 -16.79
N ASP A 506 -9.88 -19.18 -17.97
CA ASP A 506 -8.44 -19.37 -18.15
C ASP A 506 -7.68 -18.08 -17.78
N VAL A 507 -6.58 -18.24 -17.05
CA VAL A 507 -5.81 -17.10 -16.53
C VAL A 507 -5.09 -16.34 -17.64
N ASP A 508 -4.64 -17.06 -18.69
CA ASP A 508 -3.83 -16.48 -19.77
C ASP A 508 -4.67 -16.02 -20.97
N PHE A 509 -5.80 -16.68 -21.23
CA PHE A 509 -6.62 -16.45 -22.42
C PHE A 509 -8.05 -16.00 -22.10
N GLY A 510 -8.55 -16.25 -20.90
CA GLY A 510 -9.91 -15.91 -20.50
C GLY A 510 -10.11 -14.41 -20.26
N VAL A 511 -11.28 -14.08 -19.74
CA VAL A 511 -11.69 -12.70 -19.45
C VAL A 511 -10.69 -12.00 -18.51
N ALA A 512 -10.22 -12.70 -17.48
CA ALA A 512 -9.25 -12.17 -16.51
C ALA A 512 -7.93 -11.71 -17.15
N SER A 513 -7.52 -12.31 -18.25
CA SER A 513 -6.29 -11.94 -18.95
C SER A 513 -6.30 -10.53 -19.53
N MET A 514 -7.48 -9.93 -19.73
CA MET A 514 -7.62 -8.53 -20.16
C MET A 514 -7.14 -7.53 -19.10
N THR A 515 -6.94 -7.93 -17.84
CA THR A 515 -6.39 -7.04 -16.79
C THR A 515 -5.07 -6.41 -17.20
N THR A 516 -4.26 -7.14 -17.98
CA THR A 516 -2.98 -6.65 -18.50
C THR A 516 -3.11 -5.42 -19.42
N LEU A 517 -4.28 -5.23 -20.04
CA LEU A 517 -4.56 -4.09 -20.92
C LEU A 517 -4.82 -2.80 -20.14
N PHE A 518 -5.40 -2.93 -18.95
CA PHE A 518 -5.75 -1.78 -18.11
C PHE A 518 -4.53 -1.20 -17.39
N GLY A 519 -3.45 -1.99 -17.22
CA GLY A 519 -2.26 -1.54 -16.50
C GLY A 519 -2.53 -1.16 -15.05
N GLY A 520 -1.53 -0.63 -14.35
CA GLY A 520 -1.76 0.12 -13.11
C GLY A 520 -2.30 1.50 -13.47
N TRP A 521 -3.23 2.03 -12.68
CA TRP A 521 -3.90 3.33 -12.94
C TRP A 521 -2.93 4.52 -13.13
N GLN A 522 -1.67 4.36 -12.78
CA GLN A 522 -0.59 5.31 -12.98
C GLN A 522 0.45 4.84 -14.02
N ASP A 523 0.21 3.69 -14.67
CA ASP A 523 1.16 3.18 -15.65
C ASP A 523 0.81 3.70 -17.05
N LYS A 524 1.71 4.49 -17.65
CA LYS A 524 1.62 4.93 -19.05
C LYS A 524 1.60 3.80 -20.09
N ARG A 525 1.80 2.56 -19.65
CA ARG A 525 1.66 1.35 -20.46
C ARG A 525 0.23 0.83 -20.53
N GLN A 526 -0.76 1.63 -20.15
CA GLN A 526 -2.16 1.27 -20.37
C GLN A 526 -2.41 1.05 -21.87
N LEU A 527 -2.77 -0.19 -22.20
CA LEU A 527 -2.95 -0.62 -23.59
C LEU A 527 -4.41 -0.56 -24.06
N ILE A 528 -5.33 -0.10 -23.24
CA ILE A 528 -6.74 0.09 -23.58
C ILE A 528 -7.21 1.47 -23.18
N GLU A 529 -8.04 2.08 -24.04
CA GLU A 529 -8.74 3.33 -23.78
C GLU A 529 -10.23 3.14 -23.96
N LEU A 530 -11.02 3.53 -22.96
CA LEU A 530 -12.48 3.54 -22.99
C LEU A 530 -13.00 4.94 -23.33
N PRO A 531 -14.14 5.07 -24.02
CA PRO A 531 -14.78 6.35 -24.21
C PRO A 531 -15.38 6.88 -22.90
N SER A 532 -15.77 8.17 -22.92
CA SER A 532 -16.41 8.83 -21.79
C SER A 532 -17.71 8.13 -21.37
N THR A 533 -17.90 7.98 -20.07
CA THR A 533 -19.13 7.42 -19.48
C THR A 533 -20.26 8.46 -19.32
N HIS A 534 -19.97 9.75 -19.53
CA HIS A 534 -20.93 10.82 -19.22
C HIS A 534 -22.18 10.81 -20.12
N VAL A 535 -22.08 10.33 -21.36
CA VAL A 535 -23.15 10.38 -22.36
C VAL A 535 -23.66 9.00 -22.77
N SER A 536 -22.88 7.94 -22.52
CA SER A 536 -23.20 6.58 -22.96
C SER A 536 -23.52 5.66 -21.79
N GLU A 537 -24.79 5.31 -21.61
CA GLU A 537 -25.23 4.32 -20.61
C GLU A 537 -24.62 2.94 -20.90
N ALA A 538 -24.40 2.57 -22.15
CA ALA A 538 -23.75 1.31 -22.51
C ALA A 538 -22.27 1.29 -22.09
N THR A 539 -21.53 2.39 -22.25
CA THR A 539 -20.15 2.50 -21.74
C THR A 539 -20.12 2.45 -20.23
N LYS A 540 -21.05 3.12 -19.56
CA LYS A 540 -21.19 3.07 -18.11
C LYS A 540 -21.44 1.64 -17.62
N ALA A 541 -22.36 0.92 -18.27
CA ALA A 541 -22.62 -0.48 -17.96
C ALA A 541 -21.38 -1.38 -18.16
N LEU A 542 -20.59 -1.16 -19.21
CA LEU A 542 -19.32 -1.88 -19.40
C LEU A 542 -18.34 -1.64 -18.25
N VAL A 543 -18.18 -0.38 -17.83
CA VAL A 543 -17.31 -0.03 -16.71
C VAL A 543 -17.79 -0.68 -15.40
N GLU A 544 -19.08 -0.63 -15.10
CA GLU A 544 -19.68 -1.27 -13.93
C GLU A 544 -19.48 -2.79 -13.95
N GLN A 545 -19.71 -3.43 -15.11
CA GLN A 545 -19.49 -4.87 -15.27
C GLN A 545 -18.01 -5.25 -15.12
N LEU A 546 -17.06 -4.46 -15.64
CA LEU A 546 -15.63 -4.71 -15.47
C LEU A 546 -15.22 -4.70 -14.00
N VAL A 547 -15.61 -3.67 -13.24
CA VAL A 547 -15.19 -3.54 -11.82
C VAL A 547 -15.87 -4.57 -10.91
N THR A 548 -16.99 -5.14 -11.33
CA THR A 548 -17.72 -6.16 -10.57
C THR A 548 -17.50 -7.58 -11.09
N TRP A 549 -16.82 -7.76 -12.22
CA TRP A 549 -16.63 -9.07 -12.83
C TRP A 549 -15.76 -9.99 -11.98
N HIS A 550 -16.24 -11.23 -11.75
CA HIS A 550 -15.51 -12.27 -11.06
C HIS A 550 -15.85 -13.64 -11.67
N PRO A 551 -14.86 -14.57 -11.81
CA PRO A 551 -15.11 -15.89 -12.42
C PRO A 551 -16.11 -16.76 -11.63
N ALA A 552 -16.21 -16.57 -10.32
CA ALA A 552 -17.15 -17.26 -9.44
C ALA A 552 -18.44 -16.46 -9.19
N ALA A 553 -18.69 -15.37 -9.95
CA ALA A 553 -19.89 -14.56 -9.78
C ALA A 553 -21.18 -15.38 -10.02
N PRO A 554 -22.27 -15.09 -9.31
CA PRO A 554 -23.53 -15.77 -9.52
C PRO A 554 -24.04 -15.53 -10.96
N LYS A 555 -24.75 -16.52 -11.53
CA LYS A 555 -25.31 -16.45 -12.89
C LYS A 555 -26.27 -15.28 -13.12
N THR A 556 -26.75 -14.66 -12.05
CA THR A 556 -27.60 -13.46 -12.08
C THR A 556 -26.83 -12.17 -12.33
N GLN A 557 -25.50 -12.19 -12.21
CA GLN A 557 -24.68 -11.03 -12.48
C GLN A 557 -24.58 -10.78 -14.00
N LYS A 558 -24.85 -9.55 -14.40
CA LYS A 558 -24.73 -9.14 -15.80
C LYS A 558 -23.26 -9.05 -16.20
N THR A 559 -22.89 -9.74 -17.25
CA THR A 559 -21.50 -9.79 -17.77
C THR A 559 -21.44 -9.58 -19.30
N ASP A 560 -22.56 -9.32 -19.93
CA ASP A 560 -22.71 -9.32 -21.39
C ASP A 560 -21.75 -8.35 -22.08
N ALA A 561 -21.58 -7.12 -21.55
CA ALA A 561 -20.66 -6.13 -22.12
C ALA A 561 -19.19 -6.51 -21.94
N VAL A 562 -18.83 -7.14 -20.83
CA VAL A 562 -17.46 -7.67 -20.60
C VAL A 562 -17.18 -8.83 -21.53
N MET A 563 -18.16 -9.71 -21.78
CA MET A 563 -18.01 -10.81 -22.72
C MET A 563 -17.84 -10.30 -24.16
N ALA A 564 -18.63 -9.31 -24.57
CA ALA A 564 -18.48 -8.68 -25.88
C ALA A 564 -17.10 -8.00 -26.03
N LEU A 565 -16.61 -7.32 -24.98
CA LEU A 565 -15.26 -6.77 -24.96
C LEU A 565 -14.19 -7.86 -25.11
N TRP A 566 -14.34 -8.97 -24.41
CA TRP A 566 -13.41 -10.10 -24.48
C TRP A 566 -13.38 -10.73 -25.88
N PHE A 567 -14.52 -10.91 -26.55
CA PHE A 567 -14.57 -11.41 -27.93
C PHE A 567 -13.85 -10.46 -28.90
N ALA A 568 -14.05 -9.14 -28.77
CA ALA A 568 -13.32 -8.15 -29.57
C ALA A 568 -11.80 -8.21 -29.29
N GLU A 569 -11.38 -8.36 -28.03
CA GLU A 569 -9.98 -8.50 -27.66
C GLU A 569 -9.34 -9.78 -28.21
N LEU A 570 -10.05 -10.91 -28.25
CA LEU A 570 -9.54 -12.12 -28.89
C LEU A 570 -9.24 -11.90 -30.38
N ALA A 571 -10.07 -11.12 -31.07
CA ALA A 571 -9.80 -10.73 -32.47
C ALA A 571 -8.56 -9.82 -32.56
N CYS A 572 -8.37 -8.89 -31.62
CA CYS A 572 -7.16 -8.08 -31.55
C CYS A 572 -5.90 -8.92 -31.35
N ARG A 573 -5.93 -9.90 -30.43
CA ARG A 573 -4.79 -10.80 -30.15
C ARG A 573 -4.38 -11.60 -31.38
N ASP A 574 -5.35 -12.14 -32.11
CA ASP A 574 -5.06 -12.88 -33.34
C ASP A 574 -4.34 -11.99 -34.37
N ARG A 575 -4.74 -10.73 -34.49
CA ARG A 575 -4.08 -9.77 -35.39
C ARG A 575 -2.66 -9.42 -34.92
N VAL A 576 -2.47 -9.17 -33.64
CA VAL A 576 -1.13 -8.93 -33.07
C VAL A 576 -0.20 -10.15 -33.28
N ALA A 577 -0.70 -11.35 -33.03
CA ALA A 577 0.07 -12.58 -33.26
C ALA A 577 0.47 -12.76 -34.73
N ALA A 578 -0.45 -12.49 -35.66
CA ALA A 578 -0.16 -12.56 -37.10
C ALA A 578 0.93 -11.56 -37.51
N MET A 579 0.87 -10.32 -37.03
CA MET A 579 1.90 -9.31 -37.30
C MET A 579 3.27 -9.70 -36.73
N THR A 580 3.32 -10.24 -35.52
CA THR A 580 4.56 -10.67 -34.87
C THR A 580 5.21 -11.83 -35.62
N ASN A 581 4.41 -12.80 -36.09
CA ASN A 581 4.90 -13.94 -36.88
C ASN A 581 5.43 -13.51 -38.26
N PHE A 582 4.77 -12.57 -38.91
CA PHE A 582 5.21 -11.98 -40.16
C PHE A 582 6.60 -11.32 -40.02
N THR A 583 6.77 -10.51 -38.98
CA THR A 583 8.05 -9.84 -38.70
C THR A 583 9.17 -10.87 -38.42
N ARG A 584 8.89 -11.93 -37.65
CA ARG A 584 9.86 -13.00 -37.36
C ARG A 584 10.25 -13.80 -38.61
N SER A 585 9.31 -14.11 -39.48
CA SER A 585 9.61 -14.88 -40.72
C SER A 585 10.46 -14.07 -41.68
N HIS A 586 10.34 -12.76 -41.72
CA HIS A 586 11.17 -11.88 -42.58
C HIS A 586 12.56 -11.60 -41.99
N VAL A 587 12.71 -11.54 -40.68
CA VAL A 587 14.00 -11.31 -39.99
C VAL A 587 14.87 -12.59 -40.03
N ASN A 588 14.27 -13.76 -40.03
CA ASN A 588 14.99 -15.06 -40.02
C ASN A 588 15.23 -15.67 -41.40
N ASN A 589 14.94 -14.98 -42.52
CA ASN A 589 15.23 -15.45 -43.85
C ASN A 589 16.62 -14.95 -44.33
N PRO A 590 17.68 -15.77 -44.28
CA PRO A 590 19.02 -15.36 -44.70
C PRO A 590 19.17 -15.09 -46.19
N PHE A 591 18.13 -15.34 -46.98
CA PHE A 591 18.10 -15.09 -48.43
C PHE A 591 17.38 -13.78 -48.83
N ALA A 592 16.87 -12.99 -47.87
CA ALA A 592 16.32 -11.66 -48.18
C ALA A 592 17.45 -10.65 -48.40
N THR A 593 18.38 -10.93 -49.32
CA THR A 593 19.37 -9.98 -49.79
C THR A 593 18.78 -9.15 -50.94
N ARG A 594 18.69 -7.82 -50.68
CA ARG A 594 18.53 -6.76 -51.66
C ARG A 594 17.22 -6.78 -52.45
N TYR A 595 16.17 -6.24 -51.89
CA TYR A 595 15.13 -5.59 -52.69
C TYR A 595 15.35 -4.09 -52.68
N ASP A 596 15.52 -3.57 -53.89
CA ASP A 596 15.65 -2.18 -54.22
C ASP A 596 14.38 -1.40 -53.80
N ARG A 597 14.55 -0.24 -53.18
CA ARG A 597 13.47 0.62 -52.68
C ARG A 597 12.59 1.27 -53.77
N SER A 598 12.59 0.77 -55.00
CA SER A 598 11.89 1.38 -56.13
C SER A 598 10.61 0.71 -56.59
N THR A 599 10.17 -0.39 -55.94
CA THR A 599 8.89 -1.06 -56.26
C THR A 599 8.00 -1.14 -55.03
N GLN A 600 6.97 -0.30 -54.99
CA GLN A 600 5.81 -0.49 -54.12
C GLN A 600 5.10 -1.78 -54.50
N ALA A 601 5.33 -2.84 -53.72
CA ALA A 601 4.54 -4.07 -53.84
C ALA A 601 3.34 -3.95 -52.92
N THR A 602 2.17 -3.83 -53.48
CA THR A 602 0.88 -4.03 -52.82
C THR A 602 0.81 -5.44 -52.29
N VAL A 603 0.71 -5.62 -50.99
CA VAL A 603 0.47 -6.91 -50.34
C VAL A 603 -1.03 -7.21 -50.43
N ASP A 604 -1.43 -8.17 -51.23
CA ASP A 604 -2.81 -8.64 -51.32
C ASP A 604 -3.16 -9.42 -50.06
N LEU A 605 -4.09 -8.90 -49.26
CA LEU A 605 -4.58 -9.54 -48.03
C LEU A 605 -5.21 -10.92 -48.28
N ASN A 606 -5.54 -11.27 -49.53
CA ASN A 606 -6.08 -12.56 -49.90
C ASN A 606 -5.01 -13.67 -49.95
N ASP A 607 -3.72 -13.34 -50.05
CA ASP A 607 -2.64 -14.34 -50.00
C ASP A 607 -2.42 -14.90 -48.58
N PHE A 608 -2.85 -14.19 -47.55
CA PHE A 608 -2.80 -14.67 -46.16
C PHE A 608 -3.76 -15.85 -45.87
N GLU A 609 -4.82 -16.02 -46.62
CA GLU A 609 -5.78 -17.13 -46.44
C GLU A 609 -5.34 -18.40 -47.23
N ARG A 610 -4.59 -18.27 -48.31
CA ARG A 610 -4.12 -19.42 -49.09
C ARG A 610 -3.07 -20.29 -48.37
N ASP A 611 -2.18 -19.68 -47.62
CA ASP A 611 -1.15 -20.43 -46.90
C ASP A 611 -1.68 -21.15 -45.62
N ARG A 612 -2.88 -20.81 -45.12
CA ARG A 612 -3.52 -21.51 -44.00
C ARG A 612 -4.30 -22.77 -44.41
N MET A 613 -4.57 -23.00 -45.72
CA MET A 613 -5.21 -24.23 -46.18
C MET A 613 -4.28 -25.45 -46.27
N PHE A 614 -2.97 -25.30 -46.11
CA PHE A 614 -2.01 -26.38 -46.23
C PHE A 614 -1.37 -26.87 -44.93
N VAL A 615 -1.87 -26.40 -43.76
CA VAL A 615 -1.37 -26.88 -42.44
C VAL A 615 -2.52 -27.49 -41.64
N THR A 616 -3.31 -28.36 -42.28
CA THR A 616 -4.17 -29.33 -41.59
C THR A 616 -4.17 -30.61 -42.37
N LEU A 617 -3.16 -31.42 -42.12
CA LEU A 617 -3.16 -32.88 -42.20
C LEU A 617 -2.27 -33.39 -41.06
#